data_26f177a7555ed6c6f575ca8b968a8fa6
#
_entry.id   26f177a7555ed6c6f575ca8b968a8fa6
#
_cell.length_a   1.000
_cell.length_b   1.000
_cell.length_c   1.000
_cell.angle_alpha   90.00
_cell.angle_beta   90.00
_cell.angle_gamma   90.00
#
_symmetry.space_group_name_H-M   'P 1'
#
loop_
_entity.id
_entity.type
_entity.pdbx_description
1 polymer ?
#
loop_
_entity_poly.entity_id
_entity_poly.type
_entity_poly.pdbx_seq_one_letter_code
_entity_poly.pdbx_strand_id
1 'polypeptide(L)'
;MNTRSHYDVAIIGAGMSGLAAGIRLAHFGKKVCIFERHNAVGGLNSFYSIAGRKFDVGLHAMTNFVRPGVKGTPLGKLLRQLRIDRDEFALCEQKQSRIAFGPRGECSLRFTNDFAVFESEVVAAFPAQADGFRRLVTAVRTFDDVSLDAPPISAREAVRRHVSDPLLEDMLFCPLMYYGSATERDMEFGQFVIMFKALFLEGFARPLEGVRVVLRVLLAKYRAAGGERRMKCGVKKISAHAGRAS
;
A
#
# COMPACT_ATOMS: atom_id res chain seq x y z
N MET A 1 -10.29 42.42 12.32
CA MET A 1 -8.91 42.25 11.83
C MET A 1 -8.69 40.79 11.52
N ASN A 2 -8.53 40.44 10.26
CA ASN A 2 -8.35 39.07 9.82
C ASN A 2 -6.87 38.73 10.03
N THR A 3 -6.52 38.22 11.20
CA THR A 3 -5.16 37.76 11.48
C THR A 3 -4.88 36.59 10.52
N ARG A 4 -4.10 36.83 9.47
CA ARG A 4 -3.62 35.77 8.58
C ARG A 4 -2.94 34.69 9.45
N SER A 5 -3.57 33.52 9.55
CA SER A 5 -2.97 32.41 10.30
C SER A 5 -1.66 32.04 9.63
N HIS A 6 -0.55 32.18 10.34
CA HIS A 6 0.75 31.72 9.87
C HIS A 6 0.92 30.25 10.24
N TYR A 7 1.39 29.44 9.30
CA TYR A 7 1.73 28.04 9.50
C TYR A 7 3.20 27.82 9.14
N ASP A 8 3.86 26.92 9.87
CA ASP A 8 5.22 26.49 9.50
C ASP A 8 5.20 25.66 8.22
N VAL A 9 4.12 24.86 8.05
CA VAL A 9 3.95 24.00 6.89
C VAL A 9 2.51 24.00 6.41
N ALA A 10 2.32 24.22 5.11
CA ALA A 10 1.06 24.06 4.40
C ALA A 10 1.13 22.76 3.57
N ILE A 11 0.17 21.86 3.75
CA ILE A 11 0.06 20.61 2.99
C ILE A 11 -1.13 20.70 2.04
N ILE A 12 -0.93 20.36 0.78
CA ILE A 12 -1.98 20.34 -0.23
C ILE A 12 -2.48 18.91 -0.39
N GLY A 13 -3.73 18.69 0.00
CA GLY A 13 -4.43 17.41 -0.09
C GLY A 13 -4.48 16.63 1.23
N ALA A 14 -5.69 16.23 1.62
CA ALA A 14 -5.98 15.41 2.81
C ALA A 14 -6.10 13.92 2.49
N GLY A 15 -5.28 13.41 1.56
CA GLY A 15 -5.08 11.99 1.33
C GLY A 15 -4.26 11.35 2.46
N MET A 16 -4.06 10.05 2.42
CA MET A 16 -3.29 9.33 3.47
C MET A 16 -1.88 9.89 3.65
N SER A 17 -1.19 10.22 2.55
CA SER A 17 0.16 10.81 2.59
C SER A 17 0.18 12.18 3.25
N GLY A 18 -0.78 13.05 2.90
CA GLY A 18 -0.89 14.38 3.51
C GLY A 18 -1.22 14.31 5.00
N LEU A 19 -2.12 13.41 5.40
CA LEU A 19 -2.44 13.19 6.82
C LEU A 19 -1.21 12.64 7.58
N ALA A 20 -0.51 11.65 7.03
CA ALA A 20 0.68 11.08 7.64
C ALA A 20 1.81 12.11 7.79
N ALA A 21 2.08 12.89 6.73
CA ALA A 21 3.05 13.99 6.78
C ALA A 21 2.67 15.03 7.84
N GLY A 22 1.39 15.42 7.88
CA GLY A 22 0.87 16.36 8.87
C GLY A 22 1.04 15.87 10.31
N ILE A 23 0.74 14.60 10.59
CA ILE A 23 0.96 13.99 11.91
C ILE A 23 2.45 14.06 12.28
N ARG A 24 3.33 13.65 11.36
CA ARG A 24 4.78 13.64 11.62
C ARG A 24 5.31 15.03 11.92
N LEU A 25 4.97 16.01 11.10
CA LEU A 25 5.42 17.40 11.28
C LEU A 25 4.88 18.01 12.57
N ALA A 26 3.61 17.76 12.91
CA ALA A 26 3.03 18.21 14.16
C ALA A 26 3.72 17.59 15.38
N HIS A 27 4.14 16.32 15.33
CA HIS A 27 4.94 15.68 16.38
C HIS A 27 6.31 16.35 16.59
N PHE A 28 6.84 17.06 15.58
CA PHE A 28 8.05 17.89 15.69
C PHE A 28 7.75 19.34 16.05
N GLY A 29 6.58 19.62 16.60
CA GLY A 29 6.19 20.97 17.06
C GLY A 29 5.87 21.96 15.93
N LYS A 30 5.70 21.50 14.69
CA LYS A 30 5.35 22.39 13.58
C LYS A 30 3.86 22.70 13.60
N LYS A 31 3.51 23.98 13.38
CA LYS A 31 2.13 24.38 13.13
C LYS A 31 1.76 24.05 11.69
N VAL A 32 0.91 23.03 11.51
CA VAL A 32 0.59 22.45 10.21
C VAL A 32 -0.86 22.69 9.83
N CYS A 33 -1.12 23.12 8.58
CA CYS A 33 -2.46 23.18 8.01
C CYS A 33 -2.55 22.37 6.72
N ILE A 34 -3.56 21.50 6.62
CA ILE A 34 -3.89 20.77 5.40
C ILE A 34 -5.01 21.48 4.66
N PHE A 35 -4.80 21.79 3.37
CA PHE A 35 -5.80 22.36 2.46
C PHE A 35 -6.37 21.25 1.57
N GLU A 36 -7.68 21.03 1.61
CA GLU A 36 -8.36 20.00 0.84
C GLU A 36 -9.51 20.60 0.02
N ARG A 37 -9.53 20.33 -1.30
CA ARG A 37 -10.57 20.86 -2.20
C ARG A 37 -11.93 20.18 -2.01
N HIS A 38 -11.93 18.92 -1.57
CA HIS A 38 -13.15 18.15 -1.35
C HIS A 38 -13.78 18.42 0.02
N ASN A 39 -14.99 17.92 0.21
CA ASN A 39 -15.70 17.93 1.48
C ASN A 39 -15.31 16.77 2.41
N ALA A 40 -14.57 15.77 1.90
CA ALA A 40 -14.13 14.60 2.62
C ALA A 40 -12.61 14.40 2.49
N VAL A 41 -12.00 13.81 3.52
CA VAL A 41 -10.60 13.37 3.50
C VAL A 41 -10.48 12.00 2.83
N GLY A 42 -9.25 11.63 2.42
CA GLY A 42 -8.93 10.29 1.93
C GLY A 42 -8.37 10.27 0.51
N GLY A 43 -8.64 11.28 -0.31
CA GLY A 43 -8.21 11.30 -1.72
C GLY A 43 -8.73 10.06 -2.47
N LEU A 44 -7.85 9.32 -3.15
CA LEU A 44 -8.20 8.08 -3.85
C LEU A 44 -8.64 6.96 -2.89
N ASN A 45 -8.32 7.06 -1.60
CA ASN A 45 -8.74 6.08 -0.58
C ASN A 45 -10.02 6.50 0.15
N SER A 46 -10.86 7.36 -0.46
CA SER A 46 -12.14 7.75 0.05
C SER A 46 -13.20 6.64 -0.13
N PHE A 47 -14.43 6.94 0.17
CA PHE A 47 -15.56 6.04 -0.02
C PHE A 47 -16.77 6.81 -0.54
N TYR A 48 -17.72 6.09 -1.11
CA TYR A 48 -19.04 6.63 -1.47
C TYR A 48 -20.15 5.77 -0.87
N SER A 49 -21.38 6.27 -0.91
CA SER A 49 -22.54 5.55 -0.39
C SER A 49 -23.64 5.50 -1.43
N ILE A 50 -24.20 4.31 -1.64
CA ILE A 50 -25.39 4.07 -2.48
C ILE A 50 -26.40 3.31 -1.65
N ALA A 51 -27.63 3.81 -1.56
CA ALA A 51 -28.73 3.19 -0.79
C ALA A 51 -28.31 2.78 0.64
N GLY A 52 -27.56 3.64 1.34
CA GLY A 52 -27.08 3.40 2.70
C GLY A 52 -25.88 2.47 2.81
N ARG A 53 -25.47 1.80 1.74
CA ARG A 53 -24.28 0.94 1.70
C ARG A 53 -23.04 1.74 1.35
N LYS A 54 -21.94 1.48 2.04
CA LYS A 54 -20.66 2.17 1.84
C LYS A 54 -19.72 1.31 1.02
N PHE A 55 -19.10 1.92 0.01
CA PHE A 55 -18.15 1.30 -0.91
C PHE A 55 -16.81 2.03 -0.80
N ASP A 56 -15.74 1.28 -0.53
CA ASP A 56 -14.38 1.81 -0.55
C ASP A 56 -13.92 1.99 -2.00
N VAL A 57 -13.16 3.05 -2.30
CA VAL A 57 -12.76 3.40 -3.67
C VAL A 57 -11.40 2.82 -4.02
N GLY A 58 -10.36 3.16 -3.28
CA GLY A 58 -8.98 2.79 -3.62
C GLY A 58 -8.49 1.56 -2.84
N LEU A 59 -8.26 1.72 -1.57
CA LEU A 59 -7.73 0.68 -0.71
C LEU A 59 -8.83 -0.29 -0.26
N HIS A 60 -8.79 -1.51 -0.74
CA HIS A 60 -9.73 -2.57 -0.33
C HIS A 60 -9.15 -3.49 0.75
N ALA A 61 -7.84 -3.72 0.71
CA ALA A 61 -7.08 -4.47 1.70
C ALA A 61 -5.71 -3.82 1.91
N MET A 62 -5.16 -3.99 3.10
CA MET A 62 -3.80 -3.56 3.42
C MET A 62 -2.85 -4.73 3.15
N THR A 63 -1.81 -4.47 2.39
CA THR A 63 -0.66 -5.37 2.21
C THR A 63 0.32 -5.23 3.39
N ASN A 64 1.39 -6.03 3.38
CA ASN A 64 2.41 -6.02 4.43
C ASN A 64 1.80 -6.35 5.80
N PHE A 65 0.79 -7.22 5.79
CA PHE A 65 0.20 -7.69 7.04
C PHE A 65 1.20 -8.56 7.78
N VAL A 66 1.43 -8.20 9.02
CA VAL A 66 2.30 -8.96 9.90
C VAL A 66 1.54 -9.29 11.17
N ARG A 67 1.67 -10.52 11.63
CA ARG A 67 1.04 -10.99 12.87
C ARG A 67 1.48 -10.15 14.07
N PRO A 68 0.63 -10.03 15.10
CA PRO A 68 1.01 -9.36 16.34
C PRO A 68 2.33 -9.90 16.90
N GLY A 69 3.17 -9.00 17.43
CA GLY A 69 4.46 -9.37 18.03
C GLY A 69 5.65 -9.41 17.08
N VAL A 70 5.45 -9.45 15.75
CA VAL A 70 6.57 -9.40 14.79
C VAL A 70 7.10 -7.97 14.68
N LYS A 71 8.40 -7.80 14.91
CA LYS A 71 9.09 -6.49 14.88
C LYS A 71 9.80 -6.25 13.56
N GLY A 72 10.10 -4.98 13.27
CA GLY A 72 10.96 -4.60 12.14
C GLY A 72 10.25 -4.49 10.80
N THR A 73 8.95 -4.73 10.73
CA THR A 73 8.17 -4.72 9.50
C THR A 73 7.90 -3.31 8.98
N PRO A 74 7.72 -3.10 7.66
CA PRO A 74 7.42 -1.79 7.09
C PRO A 74 6.20 -1.12 7.75
N LEU A 75 5.08 -1.84 7.85
CA LEU A 75 3.87 -1.34 8.50
C LEU A 75 4.12 -0.98 9.97
N GLY A 76 4.78 -1.86 10.73
CA GLY A 76 5.08 -1.62 12.15
C GLY A 76 5.99 -0.39 12.36
N LYS A 77 6.97 -0.17 11.47
CA LYS A 77 7.81 1.03 11.48
C LYS A 77 6.98 2.30 11.24
N LEU A 78 6.09 2.27 10.23
CA LEU A 78 5.22 3.39 9.87
C LEU A 78 4.26 3.74 11.01
N LEU A 79 3.56 2.75 11.58
CA LEU A 79 2.63 2.95 12.69
C LEU A 79 3.32 3.57 13.90
N ARG A 80 4.51 3.07 14.26
CA ARG A 80 5.30 3.65 15.35
C ARG A 80 5.67 5.11 15.09
N GLN A 81 6.04 5.46 13.84
CA GLN A 81 6.34 6.85 13.47
C GLN A 81 5.13 7.77 13.60
N LEU A 82 3.93 7.25 13.35
CA LEU A 82 2.67 7.99 13.45
C LEU A 82 2.06 7.92 14.86
N ARG A 83 2.68 7.19 15.81
CA ARG A 83 2.17 6.91 17.14
C ARG A 83 0.76 6.31 17.11
N ILE A 84 0.56 5.38 16.19
CA ILE A 84 -0.68 4.63 16.03
C ILE A 84 -0.45 3.23 16.60
N ASP A 85 -1.35 2.78 17.46
CA ASP A 85 -1.39 1.39 17.87
C ASP A 85 -2.01 0.57 16.74
N ARG A 86 -1.44 -0.61 16.48
CA ARG A 86 -1.93 -1.52 15.44
C ARG A 86 -3.39 -1.91 15.67
N ASP A 87 -3.79 -2.07 16.92
CA ASP A 87 -5.13 -2.51 17.30
C ASP A 87 -6.20 -1.45 17.03
N GLU A 88 -5.80 -0.16 16.88
CA GLU A 88 -6.71 0.91 16.46
C GLU A 88 -7.31 0.68 15.05
N PHE A 89 -6.67 -0.17 14.23
CA PHE A 89 -7.19 -0.50 12.90
C PHE A 89 -8.15 -1.68 12.88
N ALA A 90 -8.26 -2.46 13.96
CA ALA A 90 -9.09 -3.66 14.03
C ALA A 90 -8.92 -4.55 12.79
N LEU A 91 -7.66 -4.90 12.47
CA LEU A 91 -7.30 -5.64 11.27
C LEU A 91 -7.77 -7.08 11.35
N CYS A 92 -8.53 -7.50 10.35
CA CYS A 92 -8.91 -8.89 10.11
C CYS A 92 -8.03 -9.46 9.00
N GLU A 93 -7.40 -10.61 9.27
CA GLU A 93 -6.60 -11.33 8.27
C GLU A 93 -7.45 -11.81 7.10
N GLN A 94 -6.86 -11.88 5.92
CA GLN A 94 -7.51 -12.57 4.80
C GLN A 94 -7.72 -14.04 5.17
N LYS A 95 -8.85 -14.60 4.74
CA LYS A 95 -9.10 -16.03 4.86
C LYS A 95 -8.48 -16.77 3.68
N GLN A 96 -8.73 -16.28 2.47
CA GLN A 96 -8.20 -16.83 1.23
C GLN A 96 -8.37 -15.83 0.10
N SER A 97 -7.38 -15.81 -0.80
CA SER A 97 -7.47 -15.20 -2.13
C SER A 97 -7.18 -16.25 -3.20
N ARG A 98 -7.57 -15.97 -4.45
CA ARG A 98 -7.37 -16.89 -5.57
C ARG A 98 -7.05 -16.11 -6.84
N ILE A 99 -6.02 -16.56 -7.54
CA ILE A 99 -5.72 -16.15 -8.93
C ILE A 99 -6.33 -17.22 -9.83
N ALA A 100 -7.13 -16.83 -10.81
CA ALA A 100 -7.80 -17.77 -11.70
C ALA A 100 -7.66 -17.33 -13.16
N PHE A 101 -7.28 -18.24 -14.02
CA PHE A 101 -7.08 -18.05 -15.45
C PHE A 101 -7.89 -19.06 -16.24
N GLY A 102 -8.25 -18.67 -17.48
CA GLY A 102 -9.14 -19.42 -18.34
C GLY A 102 -10.60 -18.95 -18.23
N PRO A 103 -11.45 -19.22 -19.25
CA PRO A 103 -12.84 -18.74 -19.34
C PRO A 103 -13.71 -19.14 -18.14
N ARG A 104 -13.40 -20.26 -17.51
CA ARG A 104 -14.11 -20.77 -16.32
C ARG A 104 -13.23 -20.85 -15.07
N GLY A 105 -11.99 -20.28 -15.14
CA GLY A 105 -11.02 -20.38 -14.05
C GLY A 105 -10.45 -21.79 -13.87
N GLU A 106 -10.22 -22.49 -14.98
CA GLU A 106 -9.74 -23.87 -15.01
C GLU A 106 -8.38 -24.04 -14.34
N CYS A 107 -7.49 -23.05 -14.48
CA CYS A 107 -6.26 -22.98 -13.73
C CYS A 107 -6.37 -21.95 -12.62
N SER A 108 -6.16 -22.34 -11.39
CA SER A 108 -6.23 -21.42 -10.27
C SER A 108 -5.22 -21.74 -9.17
N LEU A 109 -4.70 -20.69 -8.55
CA LEU A 109 -3.79 -20.75 -7.41
C LEU A 109 -4.41 -20.02 -6.22
N ARG A 110 -4.59 -20.71 -5.11
CA ARG A 110 -5.03 -20.14 -3.85
C ARG A 110 -3.83 -19.60 -3.06
N PHE A 111 -4.05 -18.57 -2.32
CA PHE A 111 -3.06 -18.09 -1.36
C PHE A 111 -3.73 -17.48 -0.12
N THR A 112 -3.01 -17.51 0.98
CA THR A 112 -3.40 -16.96 2.28
C THR A 112 -2.21 -16.20 2.85
N ASN A 113 -2.28 -15.77 4.11
CA ASN A 113 -1.13 -15.22 4.84
C ASN A 113 -0.13 -16.32 5.28
N ASP A 114 -0.40 -17.58 4.96
CA ASP A 114 0.56 -18.66 5.05
C ASP A 114 1.09 -18.98 3.65
N PHE A 115 2.35 -18.61 3.41
CA PHE A 115 2.99 -18.82 2.11
C PHE A 115 3.05 -20.28 1.68
N ALA A 116 3.08 -21.24 2.63
CA ALA A 116 3.11 -22.65 2.31
C ALA A 116 1.89 -23.09 1.50
N VAL A 117 0.74 -22.46 1.69
CA VAL A 117 -0.47 -22.70 0.89
C VAL A 117 -0.21 -22.33 -0.57
N PHE A 118 0.36 -21.15 -0.82
CA PHE A 118 0.64 -20.71 -2.20
C PHE A 118 1.70 -21.59 -2.86
N GLU A 119 2.77 -21.93 -2.16
CA GLU A 119 3.81 -22.83 -2.67
C GLU A 119 3.21 -24.21 -3.04
N SER A 120 2.36 -24.77 -2.18
CA SER A 120 1.73 -26.06 -2.45
C SER A 120 0.81 -26.04 -3.67
N GLU A 121 0.07 -24.94 -3.87
CA GLU A 121 -0.79 -24.74 -5.05
C GLU A 121 0.04 -24.65 -6.35
N VAL A 122 1.16 -23.91 -6.32
CA VAL A 122 2.07 -23.84 -7.48
C VAL A 122 2.67 -25.19 -7.78
N VAL A 123 3.15 -25.93 -6.77
CA VAL A 123 3.73 -27.26 -6.96
C VAL A 123 2.70 -28.25 -7.54
N ALA A 124 1.46 -28.20 -7.06
CA ALA A 124 0.39 -29.08 -7.54
C ALA A 124 -0.04 -28.74 -8.98
N ALA A 125 -0.19 -27.45 -9.31
CA ALA A 125 -0.64 -27.03 -10.64
C ALA A 125 0.48 -27.04 -11.69
N PHE A 126 1.74 -26.83 -11.28
CA PHE A 126 2.91 -26.72 -12.16
C PHE A 126 4.08 -27.56 -11.62
N PRO A 127 3.97 -28.89 -11.53
CA PRO A 127 4.99 -29.74 -10.90
C PRO A 127 6.37 -29.60 -11.56
N ALA A 128 6.44 -29.42 -12.87
CA ALA A 128 7.71 -29.20 -13.59
C ALA A 128 8.38 -27.84 -13.26
N GLN A 129 7.67 -26.90 -12.65
CA GLN A 129 8.17 -25.60 -12.27
C GLN A 129 8.52 -25.48 -10.77
N ALA A 130 8.26 -26.52 -9.98
CA ALA A 130 8.36 -26.48 -8.52
C ALA A 130 9.72 -25.98 -8.03
N ASP A 131 10.82 -26.55 -8.53
CA ASP A 131 12.16 -26.16 -8.12
C ASP A 131 12.56 -24.77 -8.64
N GLY A 132 12.11 -24.42 -9.85
CA GLY A 132 12.28 -23.08 -10.42
C GLY A 132 11.57 -22.02 -9.56
N PHE A 133 10.34 -22.29 -9.19
CA PHE A 133 9.58 -21.40 -8.31
C PHE A 133 10.26 -21.19 -6.95
N ARG A 134 10.76 -22.27 -6.32
CA ARG A 134 11.51 -22.17 -5.04
C ARG A 134 12.77 -21.34 -5.18
N ARG A 135 13.52 -21.48 -6.30
CA ARG A 135 14.68 -20.61 -6.59
C ARG A 135 14.27 -19.15 -6.77
N LEU A 136 13.16 -18.88 -7.47
CA LEU A 136 12.60 -17.51 -7.58
C LEU A 136 12.27 -16.94 -6.20
N VAL A 137 11.58 -17.70 -5.36
CA VAL A 137 11.24 -17.26 -3.99
C VAL A 137 12.51 -16.95 -3.17
N THR A 138 13.53 -17.77 -3.31
CA THR A 138 14.83 -17.52 -2.66
C THR A 138 15.44 -16.23 -3.17
N ALA A 139 15.48 -16.00 -4.48
CA ALA A 139 15.99 -14.76 -5.08
C ALA A 139 15.21 -13.54 -4.58
N VAL A 140 13.87 -13.62 -4.51
CA VAL A 140 13.01 -12.57 -3.97
C VAL A 140 13.33 -12.28 -2.49
N ARG A 141 13.53 -13.30 -1.67
CA ARG A 141 13.81 -13.13 -0.23
C ARG A 141 15.16 -12.47 0.03
N THR A 142 16.16 -12.74 -0.80
CA THR A 142 17.54 -12.27 -0.63
C THR A 142 17.84 -10.98 -1.39
N PHE A 143 16.93 -10.53 -2.25
CA PHE A 143 17.10 -9.30 -3.01
C PHE A 143 17.12 -8.06 -2.09
N ASP A 144 18.10 -7.16 -2.32
CA ASP A 144 18.16 -5.87 -1.65
C ASP A 144 17.19 -4.89 -2.34
N ASP A 145 15.99 -4.79 -1.79
CA ASP A 145 14.92 -3.93 -2.29
C ASP A 145 14.97 -2.49 -1.73
N VAL A 146 16.03 -2.15 -1.01
CA VAL A 146 16.25 -0.82 -0.43
C VAL A 146 17.28 -0.02 -1.20
N SER A 147 18.20 -0.69 -1.91
CA SER A 147 19.25 -0.04 -2.70
C SER A 147 18.64 0.76 -3.87
N LEU A 148 18.99 2.05 -3.94
CA LEU A 148 18.60 2.93 -5.06
C LEU A 148 19.57 2.84 -6.24
N ASP A 149 20.71 2.14 -6.09
CA ASP A 149 21.77 2.06 -7.07
C ASP A 149 21.67 0.83 -7.99
N ALA A 150 20.67 -0.03 -7.76
CA ALA A 150 20.45 -1.20 -8.59
C ALA A 150 19.98 -0.77 -10.01
N PRO A 151 20.62 -1.28 -11.10
CA PRO A 151 20.16 -0.98 -12.44
C PRO A 151 18.74 -1.54 -12.65
N PRO A 152 17.87 -0.83 -13.39
CA PRO A 152 16.53 -1.31 -13.68
C PRO A 152 16.60 -2.59 -14.53
N ILE A 153 16.04 -3.67 -14.03
CA ILE A 153 15.97 -4.99 -14.68
C ILE A 153 14.50 -5.31 -14.92
N SER A 154 14.15 -5.82 -16.11
CA SER A 154 12.83 -6.36 -16.38
C SER A 154 12.49 -7.48 -15.40
N ALA A 155 11.35 -7.38 -14.74
CA ALA A 155 10.90 -8.43 -13.84
C ALA A 155 10.59 -9.72 -14.60
N ARG A 156 10.01 -9.63 -15.79
CA ARG A 156 9.74 -10.82 -16.60
C ARG A 156 11.03 -11.54 -17.00
N GLU A 157 12.06 -10.81 -17.41
CA GLU A 157 13.37 -11.41 -17.72
C GLU A 157 13.98 -12.09 -16.49
N ALA A 158 13.90 -11.45 -15.32
CA ALA A 158 14.42 -12.03 -14.09
C ALA A 158 13.63 -13.28 -13.66
N VAL A 159 12.30 -13.25 -13.74
CA VAL A 159 11.42 -14.39 -13.42
C VAL A 159 11.66 -15.56 -14.37
N ARG A 160 11.80 -15.33 -15.68
CA ARG A 160 12.06 -16.36 -16.70
C ARG A 160 13.36 -17.12 -16.53
N ARG A 161 14.32 -16.60 -15.77
CA ARG A 161 15.54 -17.35 -15.39
C ARG A 161 15.23 -18.50 -14.42
N HIS A 162 14.06 -18.50 -13.82
CA HIS A 162 13.63 -19.49 -12.82
C HIS A 162 12.38 -20.25 -13.25
N VAL A 163 11.41 -19.57 -13.85
CA VAL A 163 10.12 -20.11 -14.26
C VAL A 163 10.00 -20.00 -15.78
N SER A 164 9.79 -21.14 -16.46
CA SER A 164 9.70 -21.20 -17.92
C SER A 164 8.27 -21.35 -18.45
N ASP A 165 7.31 -21.65 -17.58
CA ASP A 165 5.91 -21.78 -17.95
C ASP A 165 5.26 -20.37 -18.05
N PRO A 166 4.75 -19.97 -19.23
CA PRO A 166 4.21 -18.62 -19.43
C PRO A 166 2.90 -18.39 -18.66
N LEU A 167 2.10 -19.43 -18.42
CA LEU A 167 0.87 -19.30 -17.64
C LEU A 167 1.19 -19.04 -16.19
N LEU A 168 2.16 -19.77 -15.59
CA LEU A 168 2.61 -19.51 -14.22
C LEU A 168 3.22 -18.12 -14.11
N GLU A 169 4.04 -17.68 -15.07
CA GLU A 169 4.56 -16.31 -15.11
C GLU A 169 3.42 -15.30 -15.04
N ASP A 170 2.42 -15.40 -15.93
CA ASP A 170 1.29 -14.47 -15.94
C ASP A 170 0.45 -14.53 -14.66
N MET A 171 0.26 -15.70 -14.08
CA MET A 171 -0.44 -15.84 -12.80
C MET A 171 0.33 -15.18 -11.64
N LEU A 172 1.66 -15.22 -11.64
CA LEU A 172 2.48 -14.50 -10.65
C LEU A 172 2.38 -12.98 -10.82
N PHE A 173 2.38 -12.50 -12.06
CA PHE A 173 2.27 -11.06 -12.35
C PHE A 173 0.86 -10.49 -12.13
N CYS A 174 -0.19 -11.27 -12.35
CA CYS A 174 -1.57 -10.81 -12.33
C CYS A 174 -1.92 -9.95 -11.09
N PRO A 175 -1.77 -10.41 -9.84
CA PRO A 175 -2.12 -9.59 -8.68
C PRO A 175 -1.16 -8.41 -8.47
N LEU A 176 0.09 -8.51 -8.92
CA LEU A 176 1.09 -7.44 -8.78
C LEU A 176 0.78 -6.28 -9.72
N MET A 177 0.36 -6.58 -10.95
CA MET A 177 0.02 -5.57 -11.96
C MET A 177 -1.19 -4.71 -11.60
N TYR A 178 -2.05 -5.13 -10.67
CA TYR A 178 -3.13 -4.28 -10.14
C TYR A 178 -2.62 -3.02 -9.41
N TYR A 179 -1.39 -3.02 -8.94
CA TYR A 179 -0.76 -1.83 -8.34
C TYR A 179 -0.17 -0.86 -9.37
N GLY A 180 -0.20 -1.26 -10.63
CA GLY A 180 0.27 -0.48 -11.76
C GLY A 180 1.76 -0.60 -12.02
N SER A 181 2.15 -0.31 -13.25
CA SER A 181 3.53 -0.20 -13.70
C SER A 181 3.62 0.87 -14.80
N ALA A 182 4.78 1.51 -14.93
CA ALA A 182 5.07 2.41 -16.02
C ALA A 182 5.36 1.65 -17.34
N THR A 183 5.67 0.35 -17.26
CA THR A 183 5.96 -0.52 -18.40
C THR A 183 4.75 -1.41 -18.66
N GLU A 184 4.27 -1.42 -19.91
CA GLU A 184 3.15 -2.27 -20.30
C GLU A 184 3.52 -3.75 -20.14
N ARG A 185 2.65 -4.51 -19.43
CA ARG A 185 2.79 -5.95 -19.18
C ARG A 185 4.05 -6.38 -18.43
N ASP A 186 4.81 -5.44 -17.88
CA ASP A 186 6.02 -5.72 -17.13
C ASP A 186 6.18 -4.70 -15.98
N MET A 187 7.18 -4.88 -15.17
CA MET A 187 7.61 -3.94 -14.14
C MET A 187 9.13 -4.07 -13.91
N GLU A 188 9.69 -3.16 -13.15
CA GLU A 188 11.07 -3.26 -12.68
C GLU A 188 11.15 -4.37 -11.62
N PHE A 189 12.25 -5.16 -11.61
CA PHE A 189 12.37 -6.34 -10.76
C PHE A 189 12.34 -6.03 -9.26
N GLY A 190 12.94 -4.91 -8.83
CA GLY A 190 12.83 -4.47 -7.43
C GLY A 190 11.38 -4.18 -7.04
N GLN A 191 10.60 -3.56 -7.92
CA GLN A 191 9.16 -3.37 -7.70
C GLN A 191 8.43 -4.73 -7.60
N PHE A 192 8.74 -5.68 -8.49
CA PHE A 192 8.20 -7.04 -8.41
C PHE A 192 8.51 -7.68 -7.06
N VAL A 193 9.75 -7.59 -6.61
CA VAL A 193 10.19 -8.15 -5.32
C VAL A 193 9.41 -7.54 -4.15
N ILE A 194 9.29 -6.21 -4.10
CA ILE A 194 8.53 -5.50 -3.06
C ILE A 194 7.08 -5.97 -3.05
N MET A 195 6.45 -6.04 -4.23
CA MET A 195 5.06 -6.44 -4.35
C MET A 195 4.85 -7.92 -4.02
N PHE A 196 5.75 -8.80 -4.48
CA PHE A 196 5.70 -10.23 -4.16
C PHE A 196 5.83 -10.47 -2.65
N LYS A 197 6.80 -9.83 -1.99
CA LYS A 197 6.94 -9.87 -0.53
C LYS A 197 5.66 -9.40 0.15
N ALA A 198 5.16 -8.24 -0.23
CA ALA A 198 4.00 -7.61 0.38
C ALA A 198 2.71 -8.44 0.28
N LEU A 199 2.49 -9.12 -0.87
CA LEU A 199 1.27 -9.88 -1.12
C LEU A 199 1.35 -11.32 -0.64
N PHE A 200 2.42 -12.02 -1.01
CA PHE A 200 2.50 -13.47 -0.83
C PHE A 200 3.27 -13.89 0.43
N LEU A 201 4.29 -13.13 0.83
CA LEU A 201 5.11 -13.48 2.01
C LEU A 201 4.60 -12.82 3.30
N GLU A 202 4.09 -11.60 3.22
CA GLU A 202 3.55 -10.87 4.37
C GLU A 202 2.02 -10.95 4.43
N GLY A 203 1.35 -10.89 3.28
CA GLY A 203 -0.07 -11.14 3.15
C GLY A 203 -0.95 -9.90 3.31
N PHE A 204 -2.24 -10.14 3.49
CA PHE A 204 -3.30 -9.14 3.53
C PHE A 204 -4.04 -9.09 4.85
N ALA A 205 -4.49 -7.89 5.20
CA ALA A 205 -5.52 -7.69 6.19
C ALA A 205 -6.46 -6.55 5.76
N ARG A 206 -7.63 -6.50 6.35
CA ARG A 206 -8.60 -5.43 6.14
C ARG A 206 -9.16 -4.98 7.49
N PRO A 207 -9.29 -3.67 7.75
CA PRO A 207 -10.05 -3.20 8.89
C PRO A 207 -11.49 -3.72 8.82
N LEU A 208 -12.05 -4.18 9.94
CA LEU A 208 -13.39 -4.78 10.00
C LEU A 208 -14.47 -3.90 9.34
N GLU A 209 -14.42 -2.59 9.55
CA GLU A 209 -15.35 -1.62 8.97
C GLU A 209 -14.88 -1.01 7.64
N GLY A 210 -13.80 -1.55 7.06
CA GLY A 210 -13.22 -1.06 5.81
C GLY A 210 -12.18 0.06 6.00
N VAL A 211 -11.68 0.58 4.88
CA VAL A 211 -10.57 1.57 4.87
C VAL A 211 -10.90 2.88 5.62
N ARG A 212 -12.16 3.17 5.80
CA ARG A 212 -12.61 4.35 6.59
C ARG A 212 -12.05 4.37 8.01
N VAL A 213 -11.79 3.19 8.59
CA VAL A 213 -11.13 3.10 9.91
C VAL A 213 -9.74 3.73 9.85
N VAL A 214 -8.95 3.43 8.83
CA VAL A 214 -7.61 4.00 8.64
C VAL A 214 -7.68 5.53 8.56
N LEU A 215 -8.58 6.05 7.73
CA LEU A 215 -8.78 7.50 7.60
C LEU A 215 -9.23 8.16 8.91
N ARG A 216 -10.14 7.51 9.64
CA ARG A 216 -10.63 7.98 10.94
C ARG A 216 -9.49 8.07 11.96
N VAL A 217 -8.66 7.03 12.05
CA VAL A 217 -7.51 6.98 12.96
C VAL A 217 -6.48 8.04 12.59
N LEU A 218 -6.08 8.13 11.31
CA LEU A 218 -5.15 9.16 10.86
C LEU A 218 -5.65 10.57 11.17
N LEU A 219 -6.92 10.85 10.90
CA LEU A 219 -7.51 12.14 11.18
C LEU A 219 -7.59 12.46 12.68
N ALA A 220 -7.91 11.46 13.51
CA ALA A 220 -7.91 11.61 14.96
C ALA A 220 -6.49 11.95 15.49
N LYS A 221 -5.47 11.21 15.04
CA LYS A 221 -4.06 11.49 15.42
C LYS A 221 -3.60 12.86 14.95
N TYR A 222 -3.96 13.26 13.73
CA TYR A 222 -3.61 14.58 13.20
C TYR A 222 -4.20 15.72 14.06
N ARG A 223 -5.49 15.59 14.43
CA ARG A 223 -6.16 16.58 15.31
C ARG A 223 -5.56 16.59 16.71
N ALA A 224 -5.32 15.41 17.29
CA ALA A 224 -4.71 15.29 18.61
C ALA A 224 -3.30 15.91 18.69
N ALA A 225 -2.58 15.91 17.56
CA ALA A 225 -1.28 16.56 17.43
C ALA A 225 -1.38 18.10 17.15
N GLY A 226 -2.59 18.68 17.20
CA GLY A 226 -2.81 20.12 16.95
C GLY A 226 -2.86 20.51 15.48
N GLY A 227 -2.98 19.56 14.56
CA GLY A 227 -3.08 19.83 13.13
C GLY A 227 -4.39 20.48 12.73
N GLU A 228 -4.31 21.54 11.92
CA GLU A 228 -5.46 22.26 11.36
C GLU A 228 -5.76 21.79 9.94
N ARG A 229 -7.01 21.89 9.50
CA ARG A 229 -7.42 21.60 8.13
C ARG A 229 -8.46 22.57 7.61
N ARG A 230 -8.38 22.88 6.32
CA ARG A 230 -9.36 23.67 5.59
C ARG A 230 -9.95 22.82 4.46
N MET A 231 -11.20 22.41 4.65
CA MET A 231 -11.94 21.63 3.65
C MET A 231 -12.63 22.55 2.66
N LYS A 232 -12.98 22.06 1.46
CA LYS A 232 -13.52 22.83 0.34
C LYS A 232 -12.64 24.02 -0.03
N CYS A 233 -11.34 23.90 0.20
CA CYS A 233 -10.33 24.92 0.04
C CYS A 233 -9.22 24.41 -0.89
N GLY A 234 -9.47 24.49 -2.20
CA GLY A 234 -8.50 24.09 -3.22
C GLY A 234 -7.41 25.16 -3.41
N VAL A 235 -6.17 24.72 -3.51
CA VAL A 235 -5.03 25.61 -3.82
C VAL A 235 -4.94 25.75 -5.34
N LYS A 236 -4.98 27.00 -5.85
CA LYS A 236 -4.84 27.32 -7.28
C LYS A 236 -3.38 27.56 -7.68
N LYS A 237 -2.64 28.23 -6.80
CA LYS A 237 -1.29 28.69 -7.09
C LYS A 237 -0.48 28.72 -5.80
N ILE A 238 0.77 28.40 -5.90
CA ILE A 238 1.77 28.61 -4.84
C ILE A 238 2.66 29.75 -5.33
N SER A 239 2.76 30.81 -4.56
CA SER A 239 3.71 31.88 -4.79
C SER A 239 4.81 31.80 -3.74
N ALA A 240 6.06 32.00 -4.14
CA ALA A 240 7.18 32.05 -3.21
C ALA A 240 7.76 33.47 -3.20
N HIS A 241 7.94 34.04 -2.00
CA HIS A 241 8.60 35.30 -1.82
C HIS A 241 9.52 35.24 -0.62
N ALA A 242 10.77 35.63 -0.77
CA ALA A 242 11.79 35.59 0.28
C ALA A 242 11.89 34.22 0.97
N GLY A 243 11.85 33.15 0.19
CA GLY A 243 11.96 31.76 0.70
C GLY A 243 10.72 31.22 1.43
N ARG A 244 9.60 31.94 1.40
CA ARG A 244 8.33 31.52 2.01
C ARG A 244 7.24 31.35 0.95
N ALA A 245 6.41 30.33 1.12
CA ALA A 245 5.24 30.10 0.28
C ALA A 245 4.03 30.90 0.79
N SER A 246 3.20 31.37 -0.17
CA SER A 246 1.95 32.07 0.10
C SER A 246 0.85 31.61 -0.88
#